data_0f23c6c634b5ff4bc9012cb67ead572e
#
_entry.id   0f23c6c634b5ff4bc9012cb67ead572e
#
_cell.length_a   1.000
_cell.length_b   1.000
_cell.length_c   1.000
_cell.angle_alpha   90.00
_cell.angle_beta   90.00
_cell.angle_gamma   90.00
#
_symmetry.space_group_name_H-M   'P 1'
#
loop_
_entity.id
_entity.type
_entity.pdbx_description
1 polymer ?
#
loop_
_entity_poly.entity_id
_entity_poly.type
_entity_poly.pdbx_seq_one_letter_code
_entity_poly.pdbx_strand_id
1 'polypeptide(L)'
;MESVYRAADAIMEVYNQKEIESEMKLDDSPVTIADINAHNILSETLSKSGWPILSEEGEHADFEIRKMWDLFWVVDPLDGTKEFIKGNGEFTINVALVKGDTPIWGVVHSPVLDWTYVGGPDSGSYKSKGKLSYNDIISQGQVLPKKLPEKLTVIASRSHGSHATEKLLKKWEKEHGEMNRISMGSSLKICLVAEGVAHAYPRAALTMEWDTAAGHAIAIGSNCHILKMEELNEQLIWTTPLVYNKQNLLNPFFIVCGSEDLCKDA
;
A
#
# COMPACT_ATOMS: atom_id res chain seq x y z
N MET A 1 -14.94 -4.13 6.51
CA MET A 1 -14.94 -5.02 5.31
C MET A 1 -16.08 -4.70 4.36
N GLU A 2 -17.33 -4.66 4.81
CA GLU A 2 -18.50 -4.44 3.93
C GLU A 2 -18.38 -3.18 3.07
N SER A 3 -17.98 -2.04 3.64
CA SER A 3 -17.79 -0.79 2.88
C SER A 3 -16.69 -0.88 1.83
N VAL A 4 -15.62 -1.63 2.10
CA VAL A 4 -14.54 -1.88 1.12
C VAL A 4 -15.07 -2.66 -0.07
N TYR A 5 -15.90 -3.68 0.16
CA TYR A 5 -16.50 -4.45 -0.94
C TYR A 5 -17.56 -3.68 -1.72
N ARG A 6 -18.35 -2.83 -1.04
CA ARG A 6 -19.29 -1.91 -1.71
C ARG A 6 -18.56 -0.89 -2.58
N ALA A 7 -17.44 -0.34 -2.09
CA ALA A 7 -16.58 0.55 -2.86
C ALA A 7 -15.98 -0.19 -4.09
N ALA A 8 -15.53 -1.44 -3.89
CA ALA A 8 -15.05 -2.28 -4.98
C ALA A 8 -16.12 -2.53 -6.05
N ASP A 9 -17.36 -2.79 -5.67
CA ASP A 9 -18.47 -2.94 -6.62
C ASP A 9 -18.69 -1.67 -7.44
N ALA A 10 -18.70 -0.50 -6.78
CA ALA A 10 -18.86 0.78 -7.46
C ALA A 10 -17.69 1.09 -8.41
N ILE A 11 -16.46 0.74 -8.04
CA ILE A 11 -15.30 0.83 -8.92
C ILE A 11 -15.47 -0.09 -10.14
N MET A 12 -15.87 -1.34 -9.92
CA MET A 12 -16.03 -2.33 -10.99
C MET A 12 -17.19 -2.00 -11.96
N GLU A 13 -18.23 -1.31 -11.50
CA GLU A 13 -19.28 -0.78 -12.38
C GLU A 13 -18.70 0.21 -13.42
N VAL A 14 -17.78 1.08 -13.01
CA VAL A 14 -17.11 2.02 -13.92
C VAL A 14 -16.05 1.29 -14.77
N TYR A 15 -15.25 0.41 -14.15
CA TYR A 15 -14.18 -0.34 -14.83
C TYR A 15 -14.68 -1.18 -16.01
N ASN A 16 -15.87 -1.72 -15.91
CA ASN A 16 -16.50 -2.55 -16.97
C ASN A 16 -17.15 -1.73 -18.10
N GLN A 17 -17.11 -0.40 -18.05
CA GLN A 17 -17.60 0.45 -19.14
C GLN A 17 -16.62 0.44 -20.31
N LYS A 18 -17.12 0.72 -21.53
CA LYS A 18 -16.29 0.72 -22.75
C LYS A 18 -15.30 1.89 -22.79
N GLU A 19 -15.70 3.02 -22.20
CA GLU A 19 -14.90 4.24 -22.14
C GLU A 19 -14.89 4.71 -20.68
N ILE A 20 -13.71 4.97 -20.16
CA ILE A 20 -13.52 5.50 -18.80
C ILE A 20 -13.14 6.97 -18.96
N GLU A 21 -14.03 7.87 -18.54
CA GLU A 21 -13.75 9.28 -18.46
C GLU A 21 -12.85 9.56 -17.26
N SER A 22 -11.82 10.37 -17.45
CA SER A 22 -10.93 10.83 -16.40
C SER A 22 -10.67 12.32 -16.50
N GLU A 23 -10.55 12.97 -15.35
CA GLU A 23 -10.10 14.33 -15.22
C GLU A 23 -8.69 14.37 -14.62
N MET A 24 -7.94 15.45 -14.87
CA MET A 24 -6.63 15.65 -14.27
C MET A 24 -6.75 16.52 -13.03
N LYS A 25 -6.21 16.09 -11.92
CA LYS A 25 -6.07 16.89 -10.69
C LYS A 25 -4.99 17.96 -10.88
N LEU A 26 -4.86 18.88 -9.92
CA LEU A 26 -3.87 19.96 -9.94
C LEU A 26 -2.41 19.46 -9.91
N ASP A 27 -2.19 18.25 -9.47
CA ASP A 27 -0.89 17.59 -9.41
C ASP A 27 -0.58 16.69 -10.63
N ASP A 28 -1.36 16.83 -11.71
CA ASP A 28 -1.28 16.03 -12.92
C ASP A 28 -1.57 14.52 -12.72
N SER A 29 -2.20 14.14 -11.61
CA SER A 29 -2.75 12.79 -11.44
C SER A 29 -4.17 12.68 -12.00
N PRO A 30 -4.56 11.56 -12.63
CA PRO A 30 -5.93 11.37 -13.09
C PRO A 30 -6.86 11.04 -11.92
N VAL A 31 -8.09 11.50 -12.00
CA VAL A 31 -9.22 11.07 -11.15
C VAL A 31 -10.38 10.64 -12.02
N THR A 32 -11.11 9.65 -11.59
CA THR A 32 -12.32 9.16 -12.26
C THR A 32 -13.51 9.21 -11.32
N ILE A 33 -14.70 9.05 -11.87
CA ILE A 33 -15.92 8.92 -11.05
C ILE A 33 -15.86 7.69 -10.12
N ALA A 34 -15.03 6.69 -10.45
CA ALA A 34 -14.82 5.52 -9.61
C ALA A 34 -14.14 5.89 -8.29
N ASP A 35 -13.11 6.76 -8.33
CA ASP A 35 -12.40 7.26 -7.15
C ASP A 35 -13.39 7.99 -6.21
N ILE A 36 -14.20 8.88 -6.75
CA ILE A 36 -15.17 9.68 -5.99
C ILE A 36 -16.28 8.81 -5.39
N ASN A 37 -16.83 7.86 -6.16
CA ASN A 37 -17.86 6.94 -5.66
C ASN A 37 -17.33 6.06 -4.52
N ALA A 38 -16.12 5.52 -4.67
CA ALA A 38 -15.46 4.73 -3.64
C ALA A 38 -15.19 5.57 -2.38
N HIS A 39 -14.68 6.80 -2.54
CA HIS A 39 -14.48 7.74 -1.44
C HIS A 39 -15.75 7.97 -0.64
N ASN A 40 -16.86 8.27 -1.32
CA ASN A 40 -18.14 8.56 -0.65
C ASN A 40 -18.64 7.35 0.15
N ILE A 41 -18.58 6.15 -0.41
CA ILE A 41 -19.01 4.91 0.25
C ILE A 41 -18.16 4.61 1.50
N LEU A 42 -16.84 4.77 1.39
CA LEU A 42 -15.92 4.54 2.51
C LEU A 42 -16.13 5.59 3.61
N SER A 43 -16.17 6.86 3.23
CA SER A 43 -16.32 7.99 4.16
C SER A 43 -17.64 7.95 4.93
N GLU A 44 -18.77 7.59 4.27
CA GLU A 44 -20.06 7.39 4.93
C GLU A 44 -19.99 6.34 6.06
N THR A 45 -19.25 5.26 5.83
CA THR A 45 -19.14 4.18 6.82
C THR A 45 -18.13 4.53 7.90
N LEU A 46 -16.95 5.03 7.54
CA LEU A 46 -15.86 5.29 8.47
C LEU A 46 -16.18 6.45 9.42
N SER A 47 -16.93 7.46 8.97
CA SER A 47 -17.38 8.59 9.80
C SER A 47 -18.21 8.15 11.02
N LYS A 48 -18.89 7.00 10.94
CA LYS A 48 -19.66 6.44 12.06
C LYS A 48 -18.79 6.05 13.27
N SER A 49 -17.47 5.90 13.07
CA SER A 49 -16.54 5.68 14.18
C SER A 49 -16.30 6.92 15.03
N GLY A 50 -16.62 8.10 14.54
CA GLY A 50 -16.29 9.38 15.16
C GLY A 50 -14.81 9.79 15.01
N TRP A 51 -13.97 9.02 14.34
CA TRP A 51 -12.58 9.36 14.10
C TRP A 51 -12.42 10.15 12.78
N PRO A 52 -11.46 11.09 12.72
CA PRO A 52 -11.14 11.82 11.50
C PRO A 52 -10.76 10.88 10.35
N ILE A 53 -10.95 11.38 9.13
CA ILE A 53 -10.58 10.66 7.89
C ILE A 53 -9.62 11.53 7.09
N LEU A 54 -8.45 11.00 6.78
CA LEU A 54 -7.49 11.53 5.81
C LEU A 54 -7.60 10.68 4.55
N SER A 55 -8.26 11.20 3.53
CA SER A 55 -8.50 10.48 2.28
C SER A 55 -7.91 11.25 1.11
N GLU A 56 -7.37 10.56 0.12
CA GLU A 56 -6.84 11.17 -1.11
C GLU A 56 -7.86 12.09 -1.79
N GLU A 57 -9.13 11.68 -1.85
CA GLU A 57 -10.20 12.42 -2.52
C GLU A 57 -11.00 13.32 -1.56
N GLY A 58 -10.54 13.47 -0.32
CA GLY A 58 -11.19 14.29 0.70
C GLY A 58 -10.54 15.65 0.89
N GLU A 59 -11.22 16.52 1.61
CA GLU A 59 -10.62 17.75 2.11
C GLU A 59 -9.63 17.44 3.23
N HIS A 60 -8.44 17.99 3.15
CA HIS A 60 -7.40 17.78 4.15
C HIS A 60 -7.42 18.89 5.19
N ALA A 61 -7.68 18.54 6.44
CA ALA A 61 -7.55 19.48 7.55
C ALA A 61 -6.08 19.98 7.67
N ASP A 62 -5.90 21.18 8.15
CA ASP A 62 -4.59 21.76 8.40
C ASP A 62 -3.77 20.90 9.36
N PHE A 63 -2.44 20.91 9.20
CA PHE A 63 -1.55 20.11 10.05
C PHE A 63 -1.71 20.42 11.55
N GLU A 64 -1.95 21.67 11.90
CA GLU A 64 -2.18 22.10 13.31
C GLU A 64 -3.41 21.40 13.93
N ILE A 65 -4.40 21.02 13.13
CA ILE A 65 -5.55 20.23 13.54
C ILE A 65 -5.19 18.74 13.53
N ARG A 66 -4.59 18.25 12.44
CA ARG A 66 -4.28 16.82 12.25
C ARG A 66 -3.28 16.29 13.29
N LYS A 67 -2.28 17.09 13.69
CA LYS A 67 -1.29 16.70 14.71
C LYS A 67 -1.90 16.36 16.08
N MET A 68 -3.15 16.77 16.32
CA MET A 68 -3.89 16.46 17.55
C MET A 68 -4.71 15.15 17.46
N TRP A 69 -4.73 14.50 16.30
CA TRP A 69 -5.46 13.26 16.13
C TRP A 69 -4.70 12.09 16.76
N ASP A 70 -5.34 11.41 17.69
CA ASP A 70 -4.79 10.17 18.30
C ASP A 70 -5.12 8.95 17.44
N LEU A 71 -6.38 8.83 16.98
CA LEU A 71 -6.85 7.79 16.08
C LEU A 71 -7.53 8.43 14.88
N PHE A 72 -7.17 7.98 13.67
CA PHE A 72 -7.78 8.46 12.43
C PHE A 72 -7.64 7.44 11.31
N TRP A 73 -8.53 7.54 10.35
CA TRP A 73 -8.49 6.74 9.13
C TRP A 73 -7.60 7.37 8.07
N VAL A 74 -6.83 6.56 7.38
CA VAL A 74 -6.08 6.94 6.17
C VAL A 74 -6.61 6.09 5.02
N VAL A 75 -7.08 6.74 3.96
CA VAL A 75 -7.85 6.09 2.90
C VAL A 75 -7.32 6.50 1.53
N ASP A 76 -7.06 5.51 0.70
CA ASP A 76 -6.95 5.66 -0.74
C ASP A 76 -8.10 4.88 -1.39
N PRO A 77 -9.10 5.57 -1.93
CA PRO A 77 -10.26 4.91 -2.50
C PRO A 77 -9.95 4.08 -3.74
N LEU A 78 -8.95 4.50 -4.53
CA LEU A 78 -8.50 3.79 -5.73
C LEU A 78 -7.02 4.06 -6.01
N ASP A 79 -6.11 3.34 -5.33
CA ASP A 79 -4.69 3.39 -5.63
C ASP A 79 -4.40 2.72 -6.98
N GLY A 80 -3.74 3.45 -7.86
CA GLY A 80 -3.41 2.99 -9.19
C GLY A 80 -4.43 3.41 -10.25
N THR A 81 -4.92 4.64 -10.23
CA THR A 81 -5.85 5.19 -11.23
C THR A 81 -5.32 5.08 -12.66
N LYS A 82 -3.99 5.18 -12.83
CA LYS A 82 -3.33 4.94 -14.14
C LYS A 82 -3.49 3.49 -14.61
N GLU A 83 -3.36 2.54 -13.72
CA GLU A 83 -3.56 1.11 -13.97
C GLU A 83 -5.03 0.80 -14.23
N PHE A 84 -5.94 1.46 -13.51
CA PHE A 84 -7.38 1.39 -13.73
C PHE A 84 -7.75 1.87 -15.15
N ILE A 85 -7.31 3.05 -15.56
CA ILE A 85 -7.58 3.60 -16.89
C ILE A 85 -6.98 2.71 -18.00
N LYS A 86 -5.80 2.12 -17.79
CA LYS A 86 -5.16 1.18 -18.74
C LYS A 86 -5.84 -0.19 -18.82
N GLY A 87 -6.75 -0.50 -17.91
CA GLY A 87 -7.47 -1.77 -17.90
C GLY A 87 -6.62 -3.00 -17.52
N ASN A 88 -5.50 -2.81 -16.78
CA ASN A 88 -4.62 -3.94 -16.43
C ASN A 88 -5.00 -4.65 -15.11
N GLY A 89 -5.97 -4.11 -14.36
CA GLY A 89 -6.52 -4.73 -13.15
C GLY A 89 -5.63 -4.64 -11.90
N GLU A 90 -4.51 -3.94 -11.95
CA GLU A 90 -3.56 -3.83 -10.85
C GLU A 90 -3.79 -2.56 -10.02
N PHE A 91 -4.99 -2.38 -9.52
CA PHE A 91 -5.39 -1.28 -8.65
C PHE A 91 -6.03 -1.83 -7.37
N THR A 92 -6.04 -1.00 -6.31
CA THR A 92 -6.52 -1.42 -4.99
C THR A 92 -7.31 -0.33 -4.28
N ILE A 93 -8.08 -0.75 -3.28
CA ILE A 93 -8.67 0.09 -2.25
C ILE A 93 -7.82 -0.10 -1.00
N ASN A 94 -7.36 1.01 -0.42
CA ASN A 94 -6.53 1.00 0.78
C ASN A 94 -7.24 1.73 1.91
N VAL A 95 -7.43 1.07 3.05
CA VAL A 95 -7.96 1.68 4.27
C VAL A 95 -7.09 1.28 5.46
N ALA A 96 -6.60 2.26 6.19
CA ALA A 96 -5.80 2.05 7.39
C ALA A 96 -6.39 2.79 8.60
N LEU A 97 -6.22 2.21 9.78
CA LEU A 97 -6.39 2.90 11.05
C LEU A 97 -5.00 3.23 11.61
N VAL A 98 -4.75 4.50 11.87
CA VAL A 98 -3.48 5.01 12.38
C VAL A 98 -3.68 5.51 13.79
N LYS A 99 -2.75 5.19 14.69
CA LYS A 99 -2.66 5.71 16.05
C LYS A 99 -1.40 6.55 16.20
N GLY A 100 -1.58 7.84 16.48
CA GLY A 100 -0.47 8.79 16.48
C GLY A 100 0.19 8.88 15.10
N ASP A 101 1.33 8.23 14.93
CA ASP A 101 2.09 8.18 13.67
C ASP A 101 2.28 6.77 13.11
N THR A 102 1.63 5.77 13.71
CA THR A 102 1.85 4.35 13.40
C THR A 102 0.55 3.69 12.93
N PRO A 103 0.53 2.99 11.78
CA PRO A 103 -0.63 2.26 11.33
C PRO A 103 -0.80 0.97 12.16
N ILE A 104 -1.97 0.83 12.77
CA ILE A 104 -2.28 -0.29 13.68
C ILE A 104 -3.22 -1.34 13.08
N TRP A 105 -3.88 -1.01 11.98
CA TRP A 105 -4.72 -1.92 11.22
C TRP A 105 -4.81 -1.45 9.78
N GLY A 106 -4.91 -2.37 8.84
CA GLY A 106 -5.05 -2.04 7.44
C GLY A 106 -5.78 -3.12 6.65
N VAL A 107 -6.44 -2.68 5.58
CA VAL A 107 -6.99 -3.55 4.54
C VAL A 107 -6.59 -3.01 3.17
N VAL A 108 -6.12 -3.90 2.32
CA VAL A 108 -5.85 -3.68 0.90
C VAL A 108 -6.69 -4.69 0.11
N HIS A 109 -7.60 -4.18 -0.72
CA HIS A 109 -8.44 -5.03 -1.56
C HIS A 109 -8.21 -4.72 -3.03
N SER A 110 -7.95 -5.76 -3.83
CA SER A 110 -7.86 -5.67 -5.29
C SER A 110 -9.12 -6.26 -5.91
N PRO A 111 -10.01 -5.43 -6.49
CA PRO A 111 -11.30 -5.88 -7.01
C PRO A 111 -11.19 -6.88 -8.16
N VAL A 112 -10.23 -6.68 -9.06
CA VAL A 112 -10.06 -7.54 -10.25
C VAL A 112 -9.44 -8.89 -9.91
N LEU A 113 -8.43 -8.89 -9.01
CA LEU A 113 -7.77 -10.12 -8.56
C LEU A 113 -8.60 -10.85 -7.50
N ASP A 114 -9.62 -10.20 -6.96
CA ASP A 114 -10.45 -10.69 -5.86
C ASP A 114 -9.60 -11.09 -4.63
N TRP A 115 -8.55 -10.31 -4.36
CA TRP A 115 -7.66 -10.49 -3.22
C TRP A 115 -7.92 -9.45 -2.15
N THR A 116 -8.03 -9.91 -0.92
CA THR A 116 -8.09 -9.06 0.27
C THR A 116 -6.94 -9.40 1.20
N TYR A 117 -6.14 -8.40 1.51
CA TYR A 117 -5.14 -8.45 2.57
C TYR A 117 -5.64 -7.62 3.75
N VAL A 118 -5.55 -8.15 4.95
CA VAL A 118 -5.97 -7.45 6.17
C VAL A 118 -5.07 -7.83 7.33
N GLY A 119 -4.78 -6.88 8.21
CA GLY A 119 -3.98 -7.16 9.39
C GLY A 119 -3.41 -5.94 10.07
N GLY A 120 -2.56 -6.20 11.05
CA GLY A 120 -1.85 -5.22 11.84
C GLY A 120 -1.00 -5.86 12.92
N PRO A 121 -0.20 -5.06 13.67
CA PRO A 121 0.77 -5.57 14.64
C PRO A 121 0.17 -6.52 15.69
N ASP A 122 -1.04 -6.23 16.17
CA ASP A 122 -1.66 -7.00 17.25
C ASP A 122 -2.49 -8.21 16.76
N SER A 123 -2.90 -8.21 15.48
CA SER A 123 -3.79 -9.24 14.92
C SER A 123 -3.10 -10.26 14.04
N GLY A 124 -1.83 -10.03 13.68
CA GLY A 124 -1.22 -10.69 12.55
C GLY A 124 -1.82 -10.25 11.22
N SER A 125 -1.43 -10.83 10.12
CA SER A 125 -1.91 -10.48 8.79
C SER A 125 -2.36 -11.71 8.00
N TYR A 126 -3.37 -11.48 7.16
CA TYR A 126 -4.08 -12.53 6.43
C TYR A 126 -4.35 -12.11 5.00
N LYS A 127 -4.36 -13.10 4.10
CA LYS A 127 -4.86 -12.97 2.72
C LYS A 127 -6.07 -13.84 2.53
N SER A 128 -7.08 -13.34 1.86
CA SER A 128 -8.24 -14.11 1.44
C SER A 128 -8.59 -13.84 -0.02
N LYS A 129 -9.46 -14.68 -0.55
CA LYS A 129 -10.12 -14.51 -1.85
C LYS A 129 -11.62 -14.49 -1.64
N GLY A 130 -12.33 -13.68 -2.42
CA GLY A 130 -13.76 -13.48 -2.24
C GLY A 130 -14.10 -12.44 -1.17
N LYS A 131 -15.40 -12.13 -1.09
CA LYS A 131 -15.93 -11.13 -0.15
C LYS A 131 -16.27 -11.79 1.19
N LEU A 132 -15.29 -11.87 2.06
CA LEU A 132 -15.43 -12.46 3.39
C LEU A 132 -15.58 -11.39 4.48
N SER A 133 -16.28 -11.72 5.57
CA SER A 133 -16.27 -10.89 6.77
C SER A 133 -14.87 -10.89 7.40
N TYR A 134 -14.57 -9.90 8.26
CA TYR A 134 -13.28 -9.85 8.95
C TYR A 134 -13.01 -11.14 9.77
N ASN A 135 -14.02 -11.64 10.47
CA ASN A 135 -13.89 -12.87 11.26
C ASN A 135 -13.64 -14.11 10.38
N ASP A 136 -14.29 -14.18 9.22
CA ASP A 136 -14.06 -15.28 8.28
C ASP A 136 -12.64 -15.21 7.69
N ILE A 137 -12.13 -14.01 7.39
CA ILE A 137 -10.75 -13.85 6.91
C ILE A 137 -9.75 -14.35 7.96
N ILE A 138 -9.93 -13.96 9.23
CA ILE A 138 -9.04 -14.42 10.31
C ILE A 138 -9.11 -15.95 10.52
N SER A 139 -10.30 -16.52 10.40
CA SER A 139 -10.50 -17.96 10.67
C SER A 139 -10.14 -18.88 9.49
N GLN A 140 -10.27 -18.40 8.25
CA GLN A 140 -10.14 -19.21 7.03
C GLN A 140 -9.08 -18.70 6.06
N GLY A 141 -8.64 -17.44 6.23
CA GLY A 141 -7.66 -16.79 5.37
C GLY A 141 -6.27 -17.41 5.55
N GLN A 142 -5.45 -17.18 4.55
CA GLN A 142 -4.06 -17.57 4.60
C GLN A 142 -3.30 -16.64 5.56
N VAL A 143 -2.71 -17.20 6.60
CA VAL A 143 -1.81 -16.47 7.52
C VAL A 143 -0.55 -16.02 6.77
N LEU A 144 -0.09 -14.79 7.04
CA LEU A 144 1.11 -14.22 6.45
C LEU A 144 2.25 -14.09 7.50
N PRO A 145 3.52 -14.16 7.07
CA PRO A 145 3.98 -14.46 5.71
C PRO A 145 3.96 -15.96 5.42
N LYS A 146 4.02 -16.30 4.14
CA LYS A 146 4.45 -17.63 3.69
C LYS A 146 5.98 -17.75 3.77
N LYS A 147 6.49 -18.97 3.57
CA LYS A 147 7.92 -19.19 3.38
C LYS A 147 8.42 -18.41 2.16
N LEU A 148 9.45 -17.61 2.34
CA LEU A 148 10.11 -16.87 1.26
C LEU A 148 10.65 -17.83 0.17
N PRO A 149 10.73 -17.39 -1.10
CA PRO A 149 11.39 -18.14 -2.16
C PRO A 149 12.87 -18.42 -1.82
N GLU A 150 13.41 -19.51 -2.34
CA GLU A 150 14.84 -19.83 -2.16
C GLU A 150 15.74 -18.84 -2.91
N LYS A 151 15.30 -18.41 -4.10
CA LYS A 151 16.00 -17.43 -4.92
C LYS A 151 15.57 -16.02 -4.53
N LEU A 152 16.54 -15.12 -4.34
CA LEU A 152 16.24 -13.72 -4.06
C LEU A 152 15.24 -13.17 -5.10
N THR A 153 14.10 -12.72 -4.62
CA THR A 153 13.01 -12.19 -5.43
C THR A 153 12.68 -10.79 -4.96
N VAL A 154 12.70 -9.83 -5.87
CA VAL A 154 12.51 -8.41 -5.59
C VAL A 154 11.38 -7.85 -6.44
N ILE A 155 10.56 -6.99 -5.85
CA ILE A 155 9.54 -6.26 -6.59
C ILE A 155 10.15 -4.98 -7.14
N ALA A 156 10.01 -4.77 -8.45
CA ALA A 156 10.45 -3.57 -9.14
C ALA A 156 9.26 -2.90 -9.82
N SER A 157 9.22 -1.56 -9.79
CA SER A 157 8.20 -0.80 -10.52
C SER A 157 8.47 -0.84 -12.03
N ARG A 158 7.44 -1.07 -12.84
CA ARG A 158 7.54 -1.03 -14.31
C ARG A 158 7.88 0.35 -14.85
N SER A 159 7.39 1.39 -14.20
CA SER A 159 7.38 2.75 -14.75
C SER A 159 8.29 3.73 -13.99
N HIS A 160 8.87 3.36 -12.87
CA HIS A 160 9.57 4.28 -11.96
C HIS A 160 10.87 3.67 -11.41
N GLY A 161 11.66 3.01 -12.26
CA GLY A 161 13.02 2.60 -11.91
C GLY A 161 13.92 3.85 -11.83
N SER A 162 14.34 4.25 -10.62
CA SER A 162 15.37 5.27 -10.46
C SER A 162 16.76 4.67 -10.69
N HIS A 163 17.75 5.52 -11.06
CA HIS A 163 19.15 5.08 -11.16
C HIS A 163 19.64 4.46 -9.83
N ALA A 164 19.25 5.05 -8.71
CA ALA A 164 19.57 4.56 -7.36
C ALA A 164 19.00 3.15 -7.11
N THR A 165 17.75 2.89 -7.50
CA THR A 165 17.14 1.56 -7.39
C THR A 165 17.89 0.53 -8.23
N GLU A 166 18.22 0.85 -9.49
CA GLU A 166 18.96 -0.09 -10.33
C GLU A 166 20.40 -0.35 -9.82
N LYS A 167 21.05 0.65 -9.21
CA LYS A 167 22.35 0.47 -8.57
C LYS A 167 22.24 -0.48 -7.35
N LEU A 168 21.20 -0.34 -6.53
CA LEU A 168 20.92 -1.24 -5.42
C LEU A 168 20.66 -2.68 -5.90
N LEU A 169 19.81 -2.85 -6.91
CA LEU A 169 19.52 -4.17 -7.46
C LEU A 169 20.74 -4.87 -8.04
N LYS A 170 21.63 -4.13 -8.71
CA LYS A 170 22.92 -4.66 -9.19
C LYS A 170 23.85 -5.05 -8.04
N LYS A 171 23.87 -4.28 -6.92
CA LYS A 171 24.62 -4.64 -5.71
C LYS A 171 24.12 -5.99 -5.19
N TRP A 172 22.82 -6.13 -4.98
CA TRP A 172 22.22 -7.38 -4.48
C TRP A 172 22.44 -8.58 -5.42
N GLU A 173 22.37 -8.36 -6.73
CA GLU A 173 22.66 -9.44 -7.70
C GLU A 173 24.11 -9.91 -7.63
N LYS A 174 25.06 -9.02 -7.33
CA LYS A 174 26.46 -9.35 -7.11
C LYS A 174 26.69 -10.11 -5.80
N GLU A 175 25.95 -9.77 -4.74
CA GLU A 175 26.11 -10.32 -3.38
C GLU A 175 25.37 -11.65 -3.21
N HIS A 176 24.18 -11.78 -3.77
CA HIS A 176 23.27 -12.93 -3.58
C HIS A 176 23.14 -13.83 -4.82
N GLY A 177 23.80 -13.47 -5.92
CA GLY A 177 23.66 -14.17 -7.19
C GLY A 177 22.45 -13.72 -8.00
N GLU A 178 22.08 -14.50 -9.01
CA GLU A 178 20.95 -14.20 -9.89
C GLU A 178 19.64 -14.08 -9.10
N MET A 179 18.89 -13.00 -9.33
CA MET A 179 17.62 -12.75 -8.63
C MET A 179 16.41 -12.72 -9.57
N ASN A 180 15.24 -12.99 -9.03
CA ASN A 180 13.98 -12.81 -9.73
C ASN A 180 13.46 -11.38 -9.55
N ARG A 181 12.89 -10.80 -10.62
CA ARG A 181 12.24 -9.49 -10.58
C ARG A 181 10.76 -9.65 -10.91
N ILE A 182 9.88 -9.22 -10.00
CA ILE A 182 8.43 -9.21 -10.16
C ILE A 182 7.99 -7.78 -10.38
N SER A 183 7.05 -7.56 -11.30
CA SER A 183 6.40 -6.28 -11.51
C SER A 183 4.93 -6.38 -11.11
N MET A 184 4.44 -5.36 -10.37
CA MET A 184 3.05 -5.24 -9.94
C MET A 184 2.69 -3.76 -9.81
N GLY A 185 1.42 -3.42 -10.00
CA GLY A 185 0.88 -2.07 -9.74
C GLY A 185 0.47 -1.86 -8.29
N SER A 186 0.16 -0.61 -7.93
CA SER A 186 -0.49 -0.22 -6.69
C SER A 186 0.23 -0.69 -5.41
N SER A 187 -0.42 -0.61 -4.26
CA SER A 187 0.02 -1.12 -2.95
C SER A 187 0.10 -2.65 -2.88
N LEU A 188 -0.35 -3.38 -3.91
CA LEU A 188 -0.08 -4.81 -4.05
C LEU A 188 1.39 -5.16 -3.92
N LYS A 189 2.29 -4.25 -4.29
CA LYS A 189 3.75 -4.42 -4.14
C LYS A 189 4.16 -4.64 -2.68
N ILE A 190 3.55 -3.89 -1.76
CA ILE A 190 3.77 -4.04 -0.32
C ILE A 190 3.18 -5.37 0.16
N CYS A 191 1.95 -5.68 -0.28
CA CYS A 191 1.26 -6.90 0.07
C CYS A 191 1.99 -8.17 -0.37
N LEU A 192 2.63 -8.17 -1.54
CA LEU A 192 3.39 -9.32 -2.03
C LEU A 192 4.66 -9.58 -1.20
N VAL A 193 5.30 -8.55 -0.64
CA VAL A 193 6.38 -8.74 0.33
C VAL A 193 5.81 -9.28 1.64
N ALA A 194 4.73 -8.69 2.15
CA ALA A 194 4.04 -9.16 3.36
C ALA A 194 3.53 -10.61 3.22
N GLU A 195 3.15 -11.03 2.01
CA GLU A 195 2.75 -12.42 1.72
C GLU A 195 3.95 -13.39 1.72
N GLY A 196 5.18 -12.91 1.56
CA GLY A 196 6.36 -13.76 1.39
C GLY A 196 6.58 -14.21 -0.07
N VAL A 197 5.94 -13.56 -1.05
CA VAL A 197 6.17 -13.80 -2.48
C VAL A 197 7.49 -13.19 -2.94
N ALA A 198 7.91 -12.10 -2.31
CA ALA A 198 9.17 -11.42 -2.57
C ALA A 198 9.88 -11.06 -1.26
N HIS A 199 11.20 -10.91 -1.33
CA HIS A 199 12.04 -10.55 -0.20
C HIS A 199 12.05 -9.06 0.08
N ALA A 200 11.95 -8.23 -0.97
CA ALA A 200 12.00 -6.79 -0.82
C ALA A 200 11.29 -6.03 -1.95
N TYR A 201 10.90 -4.78 -1.63
CA TYR A 201 10.41 -3.79 -2.57
C TYR A 201 11.05 -2.43 -2.27
N PRO A 202 12.15 -2.05 -2.94
CA PRO A 202 12.70 -0.71 -2.85
C PRO A 202 11.86 0.28 -3.68
N ARG A 203 11.49 1.41 -3.09
CA ARG A 203 10.71 2.46 -3.72
C ARG A 203 11.44 3.82 -3.64
N ALA A 204 12.17 4.15 -4.68
CA ALA A 204 12.83 5.44 -4.85
C ALA A 204 12.03 6.34 -5.83
N ALA A 205 10.76 6.53 -5.53
CA ALA A 205 9.86 7.45 -6.22
C ALA A 205 8.75 7.90 -5.26
N LEU A 206 8.14 9.05 -5.58
CA LEU A 206 7.14 9.70 -4.75
C LEU A 206 5.90 8.81 -4.52
N THR A 207 5.40 8.82 -3.30
CA THR A 207 4.13 8.25 -2.87
C THR A 207 3.56 9.10 -1.75
N MET A 208 2.26 9.02 -1.54
CA MET A 208 1.58 9.70 -0.45
C MET A 208 1.35 8.74 0.73
N GLU A 209 0.97 9.27 1.87
CA GLU A 209 0.69 8.44 3.07
C GLU A 209 -0.40 7.40 2.82
N TRP A 210 -1.44 7.74 2.07
CA TRP A 210 -2.55 6.83 1.78
C TRP A 210 -2.18 5.66 0.86
N ASP A 211 -1.14 5.79 0.00
CA ASP A 211 -0.62 4.69 -0.81
C ASP A 211 0.03 3.59 0.04
N THR A 212 0.46 3.92 1.26
CA THR A 212 1.32 3.02 2.05
C THR A 212 0.73 2.59 3.39
N ALA A 213 -0.11 3.38 4.04
CA ALA A 213 -0.54 3.15 5.42
C ALA A 213 -1.20 1.77 5.63
N ALA A 214 -2.10 1.37 4.75
CA ALA A 214 -2.77 0.06 4.84
C ALA A 214 -1.79 -1.10 4.64
N GLY A 215 -0.97 -1.02 3.58
CA GLY A 215 0.07 -2.00 3.32
C GLY A 215 1.10 -2.09 4.45
N HIS A 216 1.41 -0.95 5.11
CA HIS A 216 2.35 -0.91 6.24
C HIS A 216 1.81 -1.66 7.47
N ALA A 217 0.55 -1.45 7.84
CA ALA A 217 -0.07 -2.22 8.93
C ALA A 217 0.00 -3.73 8.64
N ILE A 218 -0.33 -4.14 7.40
CA ILE A 218 -0.27 -5.54 6.96
C ILE A 218 1.17 -6.06 6.99
N ALA A 219 2.16 -5.26 6.56
CA ALA A 219 3.56 -5.65 6.60
C ALA A 219 4.04 -5.89 8.03
N ILE A 220 3.74 -4.98 8.97
CA ILE A 220 4.10 -5.16 10.40
C ILE A 220 3.48 -6.45 10.94
N GLY A 221 2.19 -6.68 10.70
CA GLY A 221 1.50 -7.90 11.15
C GLY A 221 2.01 -9.21 10.49
N SER A 222 2.86 -9.09 9.45
CA SER A 222 3.54 -10.20 8.78
C SER A 222 5.03 -10.28 9.14
N ASN A 223 5.48 -9.59 10.18
CA ASN A 223 6.90 -9.45 10.55
C ASN A 223 7.79 -8.86 9.44
N CYS A 224 7.22 -8.06 8.57
CA CYS A 224 7.93 -7.28 7.55
C CYS A 224 8.11 -5.84 8.04
N HIS A 225 9.06 -5.12 7.44
CA HIS A 225 9.35 -3.74 7.79
C HIS A 225 9.20 -2.83 6.58
N ILE A 226 8.71 -1.61 6.81
CA ILE A 226 8.79 -0.53 5.83
C ILE A 226 9.68 0.56 6.42
N LEU A 227 10.87 0.68 5.86
CA LEU A 227 11.91 1.56 6.37
C LEU A 227 12.14 2.72 5.41
N LYS A 228 12.33 3.91 5.98
CA LYS A 228 12.75 5.09 5.24
C LYS A 228 14.11 4.83 4.58
N MET A 229 14.23 5.19 3.32
CA MET A 229 15.43 5.03 2.52
C MET A 229 16.01 6.41 2.20
N GLU A 230 17.30 6.57 2.41
CA GLU A 230 18.06 7.78 2.14
C GLU A 230 19.27 7.47 1.26
N GLU A 231 19.69 8.42 0.47
CA GLU A 231 20.92 8.31 -0.30
C GLU A 231 22.07 8.98 0.47
N LEU A 232 23.07 8.18 0.85
CA LEU A 232 24.27 8.64 1.52
C LEU A 232 25.50 8.16 0.74
N ASN A 233 26.39 9.08 0.31
CA ASN A 233 27.60 8.75 -0.46
C ASN A 233 27.32 7.85 -1.67
N GLU A 234 26.28 8.17 -2.44
CA GLU A 234 25.80 7.41 -3.59
C GLU A 234 25.33 5.96 -3.27
N GLN A 235 25.06 5.67 -2.01
CA GLN A 235 24.48 4.40 -1.57
C GLN A 235 23.12 4.67 -0.94
N LEU A 236 22.17 3.75 -1.18
CA LEU A 236 20.89 3.75 -0.48
C LEU A 236 21.09 3.05 0.87
N ILE A 237 20.72 3.74 1.92
CA ILE A 237 20.64 3.21 3.28
C ILE A 237 19.20 3.31 3.77
N TRP A 238 18.79 2.43 4.67
CA TRP A 238 17.49 2.47 5.32
C TRP A 238 17.65 2.46 6.82
N THR A 239 16.82 3.25 7.50
CA THR A 239 17.07 3.60 8.90
C THR A 239 15.87 3.34 9.80
N THR A 240 14.84 4.15 9.70
CA THR A 240 13.70 4.16 10.61
C THR A 240 12.41 3.78 9.87
N PRO A 241 11.39 3.24 10.58
CA PRO A 241 10.08 3.02 9.98
C PRO A 241 9.50 4.31 9.37
N LEU A 242 8.65 4.15 8.35
CA LEU A 242 7.82 5.26 7.89
C LEU A 242 6.86 5.68 9.00
N VAL A 243 6.63 7.00 9.09
CA VAL A 243 5.66 7.61 10.01
C VAL A 243 4.56 8.32 9.22
N TYR A 244 3.42 8.50 9.85
CA TYR A 244 2.20 9.03 9.26
C TYR A 244 1.75 10.31 9.95
N ASN A 245 0.76 11.00 9.36
CA ASN A 245 0.27 12.28 9.84
C ASN A 245 1.33 13.39 9.86
N LYS A 246 2.24 13.33 8.90
CA LYS A 246 3.29 14.37 8.75
C LYS A 246 2.68 15.69 8.29
N GLN A 247 3.40 16.79 8.50
CA GLN A 247 3.02 18.08 7.93
C GLN A 247 2.91 18.01 6.40
N ASN A 248 3.94 17.45 5.76
CA ASN A 248 3.88 17.06 4.36
C ASN A 248 3.50 15.59 4.26
N LEU A 249 2.36 15.29 3.63
CA LEU A 249 1.82 13.95 3.47
C LEU A 249 2.59 13.09 2.46
N LEU A 250 3.61 13.67 1.80
CA LEU A 250 4.50 12.94 0.91
C LEU A 250 5.41 12.00 1.70
N ASN A 251 5.54 10.76 1.24
CA ASN A 251 6.48 9.82 1.82
C ASN A 251 7.91 10.08 1.33
N PRO A 252 8.93 9.89 2.19
CA PRO A 252 10.29 9.71 1.73
C PRO A 252 10.40 8.45 0.87
N PHE A 253 11.51 8.26 0.20
CA PHE A 253 11.83 6.96 -0.38
C PHE A 253 11.87 5.89 0.71
N PHE A 254 11.46 4.67 0.37
CA PHE A 254 11.37 3.59 1.34
C PHE A 254 11.71 2.24 0.74
N ILE A 255 11.95 1.28 1.61
CA ILE A 255 12.06 -0.13 1.28
C ILE A 255 11.08 -0.92 2.13
N VAL A 256 10.42 -1.90 1.52
CA VAL A 256 9.68 -2.96 2.22
C VAL A 256 10.58 -4.17 2.27
N CYS A 257 10.85 -4.70 3.46
CA CYS A 257 11.69 -5.87 3.68
C CYS A 257 10.89 -6.99 4.35
N GLY A 258 10.92 -8.18 3.73
CA GLY A 258 10.37 -9.42 4.28
C GLY A 258 11.45 -10.37 4.80
N SER A 259 12.72 -9.97 4.77
CA SER A 259 13.86 -10.75 5.24
C SER A 259 14.72 -9.86 6.14
N GLU A 260 15.11 -10.42 7.31
CA GLU A 260 15.97 -9.71 8.26
C GLU A 260 17.33 -9.34 7.66
N ASP A 261 17.88 -10.16 6.80
CA ASP A 261 19.19 -9.95 6.19
C ASP A 261 19.15 -8.67 5.32
N LEU A 262 18.14 -8.54 4.46
CA LEU A 262 17.98 -7.35 3.63
C LEU A 262 17.59 -6.09 4.43
N CYS A 263 17.00 -6.25 5.62
CA CYS A 263 16.70 -5.11 6.50
C CYS A 263 17.95 -4.57 7.21
N LYS A 264 19.03 -5.37 7.30
CA LYS A 264 20.28 -5.01 8.00
C LYS A 264 21.38 -4.51 7.07
N ASP A 265 21.20 -4.63 5.76
CA ASP A 265 22.20 -4.27 4.72
C ASP A 265 22.32 -2.75 4.46
N ALA A 266 22.10 -1.93 5.48
CA ALA A 266 22.25 -0.48 5.42
C ALA A 266 23.64 -0.01 5.81
#